data_ea65073999f55b9c0a180460bc6ea35e
#
_entry.id   ea65073999f55b9c0a180460bc6ea35e
#
_cell.length_a   1.000
_cell.length_b   1.000
_cell.length_c   1.000
_cell.angle_alpha   90.00
_cell.angle_beta   90.00
_cell.angle_gamma   90.00
#
_symmetry.space_group_name_H-M   'P 1'
#
loop_
_entity.id
_entity.type
_entity.pdbx_description
1 polymer ?
#
loop_
_entity_poly.entity_id
_entity_poly.type
_entity_poly.pdbx_seq_one_letter_code
_entity_poly.pdbx_strand_id
1 'polypeptide(L)'
;MYQFFVEEEQVHSDSISITGGDVNHIKNVLRMKNGEKIRVSSKSGQAYFCHISSILDDEVIAAIDSADETGTELDNHIVLYQGLPKGDKMELIIQKAVELGVSEIVPVAMKNCVVKLDEKKAAKKLQRWQAIAESAAKQSKRTVIPTVKQPVTYKEALKIASELDSTLVPYENERGMDATREIMGQLMAGQTIGVVVGPEGGFAPEEIALVDEHATMHRISLGRRILRTETAGLAALAMLVYNLDV
;
A
#
# COMPACT_ATOMS: atom_id res chain seq x y z
N MET A 1 0.26 -21.60 -1.32
CA MET A 1 -1.22 -21.50 -1.26
C MET A 1 -1.62 -20.20 -1.96
N TYR A 2 -2.58 -20.25 -2.89
CA TYR A 2 -3.12 -19.07 -3.58
C TYR A 2 -4.09 -18.32 -2.67
N GLN A 3 -4.24 -17.00 -2.92
CA GLN A 3 -5.13 -16.13 -2.17
C GLN A 3 -6.08 -15.39 -3.10
N PHE A 4 -7.33 -15.26 -2.66
CA PHE A 4 -8.40 -14.56 -3.36
C PHE A 4 -9.08 -13.57 -2.43
N PHE A 5 -9.66 -12.51 -2.99
CA PHE A 5 -10.46 -11.54 -2.26
C PHE A 5 -11.92 -11.63 -2.71
N VAL A 6 -12.83 -11.53 -1.75
CA VAL A 6 -14.28 -11.61 -1.97
C VAL A 6 -15.02 -10.47 -1.27
N GLU A 7 -16.25 -10.20 -1.71
CA GLU A 7 -17.16 -9.31 -1.00
C GLU A 7 -17.72 -10.01 0.24
N GLU A 8 -18.20 -9.25 1.23
CA GLU A 8 -18.76 -9.81 2.47
C GLU A 8 -19.95 -10.75 2.21
N GLU A 9 -20.78 -10.40 1.23
CA GLU A 9 -21.97 -11.17 0.85
C GLU A 9 -21.65 -12.56 0.27
N GLN A 10 -20.39 -12.76 -0.12
CA GLN A 10 -19.90 -14.04 -0.65
C GLN A 10 -19.42 -14.99 0.45
N VAL A 11 -19.31 -14.51 1.70
CA VAL A 11 -18.92 -15.32 2.87
C VAL A 11 -20.17 -15.85 3.55
N HIS A 12 -20.31 -17.15 3.62
CA HIS A 12 -21.41 -17.87 4.29
C HIS A 12 -20.90 -18.55 5.57
N SER A 13 -21.75 -19.25 6.28
CA SER A 13 -21.41 -19.86 7.57
C SER A 13 -20.29 -20.91 7.50
N ASP A 14 -20.22 -21.68 6.41
CA ASP A 14 -19.31 -22.82 6.24
C ASP A 14 -18.58 -22.81 4.88
N SER A 15 -18.86 -21.85 4.02
CA SER A 15 -18.37 -21.79 2.65
C SER A 15 -18.24 -20.35 2.14
N ILE A 16 -17.47 -20.17 1.10
CA ILE A 16 -17.27 -18.90 0.42
C ILE A 16 -17.49 -19.10 -1.08
N SER A 17 -18.28 -18.19 -1.67
CA SER A 17 -18.58 -18.14 -3.09
C SER A 17 -17.62 -17.20 -3.82
N ILE A 18 -16.67 -17.73 -4.58
CA ILE A 18 -15.75 -16.94 -5.41
C ILE A 18 -16.37 -16.79 -6.80
N THR A 19 -16.56 -15.54 -7.25
CA THR A 19 -17.20 -15.21 -8.53
C THR A 19 -16.33 -14.27 -9.38
N GLY A 20 -16.78 -13.97 -10.60
CA GLY A 20 -16.12 -13.01 -11.49
C GLY A 20 -14.79 -13.50 -12.06
N GLY A 21 -13.80 -12.61 -12.16
CA GLY A 21 -12.53 -12.89 -12.83
C GLY A 21 -11.70 -14.00 -12.20
N ASP A 22 -11.83 -14.19 -10.88
CA ASP A 22 -11.07 -15.20 -10.14
C ASP A 22 -11.55 -16.63 -10.47
N VAL A 23 -12.80 -16.83 -10.92
CA VAL A 23 -13.27 -18.14 -11.42
C VAL A 23 -12.44 -18.60 -12.61
N ASN A 24 -12.29 -17.73 -13.63
CA ASN A 24 -11.45 -18.05 -14.79
C ASN A 24 -9.99 -18.25 -14.39
N HIS A 25 -9.49 -17.46 -13.43
CA HIS A 25 -8.12 -17.61 -12.94
C HIS A 25 -7.91 -18.98 -12.29
N ILE A 26 -8.81 -19.42 -11.41
CA ILE A 26 -8.77 -20.72 -10.73
C ILE A 26 -8.86 -21.86 -11.74
N LYS A 27 -9.87 -21.81 -12.64
CA LYS A 27 -10.22 -22.86 -13.58
C LYS A 27 -9.16 -23.06 -14.67
N ASN A 28 -8.80 -21.96 -15.35
CA ASN A 28 -8.10 -22.01 -16.64
C ASN A 28 -6.61 -21.61 -16.51
N VAL A 29 -6.27 -20.70 -15.61
CA VAL A 29 -4.89 -20.24 -15.44
C VAL A 29 -4.16 -21.13 -14.45
N LEU A 30 -4.68 -21.26 -13.22
CA LEU A 30 -4.10 -22.08 -12.17
C LEU A 30 -4.44 -23.57 -12.32
N ARG A 31 -5.55 -23.89 -13.02
CA ARG A 31 -6.03 -25.24 -13.25
C ARG A 31 -6.22 -26.05 -11.95
N MET A 32 -6.73 -25.36 -10.94
CA MET A 32 -6.95 -25.93 -9.61
C MET A 32 -8.08 -26.98 -9.65
N LYS A 33 -8.05 -27.86 -8.66
CA LYS A 33 -9.00 -28.97 -8.52
C LYS A 33 -9.68 -28.94 -7.15
N ASN A 34 -10.81 -29.66 -7.05
CA ASN A 34 -11.48 -29.89 -5.78
C ASN A 34 -10.50 -30.50 -4.76
N GLY A 35 -10.56 -30.04 -3.52
CA GLY A 35 -9.67 -30.43 -2.42
C GLY A 35 -8.40 -29.57 -2.30
N GLU A 36 -8.07 -28.74 -3.31
CA GLU A 36 -6.88 -27.87 -3.19
C GLU A 36 -7.12 -26.72 -2.22
N LYS A 37 -6.09 -26.45 -1.40
CA LYS A 37 -6.15 -25.40 -0.37
C LYS A 37 -5.92 -24.03 -0.95
N ILE A 38 -6.75 -23.09 -0.51
CA ILE A 38 -6.67 -21.66 -0.83
C ILE A 38 -6.86 -20.83 0.43
N ARG A 39 -6.42 -19.58 0.39
CA ARG A 39 -6.74 -18.55 1.39
C ARG A 39 -7.70 -17.57 0.76
N VAL A 40 -8.75 -17.21 1.49
CA VAL A 40 -9.73 -16.22 1.01
C VAL A 40 -9.85 -15.12 2.06
N SER A 41 -9.77 -13.88 1.63
CA SER A 41 -9.96 -12.70 2.48
C SER A 41 -11.20 -11.95 2.04
N SER A 42 -12.02 -11.55 3.00
CA SER A 42 -13.14 -10.64 2.74
C SER A 42 -12.69 -9.19 2.77
N LYS A 43 -13.52 -8.29 2.27
CA LYS A 43 -13.23 -6.84 2.29
C LYS A 43 -13.11 -6.25 3.69
N SER A 44 -13.70 -6.85 4.72
CA SER A 44 -13.52 -6.44 6.12
C SER A 44 -12.13 -6.77 6.67
N GLY A 45 -11.32 -7.51 5.91
CA GLY A 45 -9.99 -7.95 6.35
C GLY A 45 -9.99 -9.28 7.08
N GLN A 46 -11.15 -9.93 7.25
CA GLN A 46 -11.19 -11.28 7.79
C GLN A 46 -10.68 -12.28 6.74
N ALA A 47 -9.77 -13.15 7.14
CA ALA A 47 -9.20 -14.18 6.28
C ALA A 47 -9.58 -15.59 6.75
N TYR A 48 -9.62 -16.52 5.77
CA TYR A 48 -10.00 -17.91 5.99
C TYR A 48 -9.07 -18.84 5.24
N PHE A 49 -8.71 -19.94 5.89
CA PHE A 49 -8.15 -21.11 5.23
C PHE A 49 -9.30 -21.97 4.71
N CYS A 50 -9.28 -22.27 3.42
CA CYS A 50 -10.35 -22.99 2.72
C CYS A 50 -9.77 -24.07 1.83
N HIS A 51 -10.65 -24.98 1.41
CA HIS A 51 -10.37 -25.86 0.28
C HIS A 51 -11.47 -25.73 -0.77
N ILE A 52 -11.15 -25.93 -2.05
CA ILE A 52 -12.12 -25.89 -3.15
C ILE A 52 -13.02 -27.11 -3.02
N SER A 53 -14.31 -26.90 -2.79
CA SER A 53 -15.33 -27.95 -2.72
C SER A 53 -15.97 -28.22 -4.09
N SER A 54 -16.19 -27.16 -4.89
CA SER A 54 -16.81 -27.27 -6.22
C SER A 54 -16.32 -26.18 -7.16
N ILE A 55 -16.14 -26.52 -8.43
CA ILE A 55 -15.82 -25.58 -9.51
C ILE A 55 -16.94 -25.64 -10.53
N LEU A 56 -17.78 -24.59 -10.57
CA LEU A 56 -18.89 -24.42 -11.49
C LEU A 56 -18.48 -23.53 -12.69
N ASP A 57 -19.41 -23.16 -13.53
CA ASP A 57 -19.11 -22.37 -14.74
C ASP A 57 -18.79 -20.91 -14.41
N ASP A 58 -19.49 -20.31 -13.47
CA ASP A 58 -19.41 -18.90 -13.08
C ASP A 58 -19.10 -18.69 -11.59
N GLU A 59 -18.89 -19.78 -10.85
CA GLU A 59 -18.63 -19.75 -9.42
C GLU A 59 -17.67 -20.86 -9.00
N VAL A 60 -16.83 -20.57 -8.00
CA VAL A 60 -16.05 -21.58 -7.27
C VAL A 60 -16.47 -21.53 -5.80
N ILE A 61 -16.90 -22.66 -5.28
CA ILE A 61 -17.28 -22.81 -3.88
C ILE A 61 -16.09 -23.34 -3.10
N ALA A 62 -15.69 -22.59 -2.08
CA ALA A 62 -14.63 -22.96 -1.16
C ALA A 62 -15.22 -23.25 0.23
N ALA A 63 -15.03 -24.44 0.76
CA ALA A 63 -15.40 -24.76 2.12
C ALA A 63 -14.40 -24.17 3.10
N ILE A 64 -14.88 -23.58 4.20
CA ILE A 64 -14.06 -22.97 5.24
C ILE A 64 -13.51 -24.08 6.14
N ASP A 65 -12.19 -24.19 6.23
CA ASP A 65 -11.50 -25.09 7.17
C ASP A 65 -11.29 -24.44 8.54
N SER A 66 -10.90 -23.15 8.54
CA SER A 66 -10.73 -22.34 9.76
C SER A 66 -10.62 -20.86 9.42
N ALA A 67 -10.87 -19.98 10.39
CA ALA A 67 -10.47 -18.59 10.32
C ALA A 67 -8.93 -18.48 10.38
N ASP A 68 -8.35 -17.47 9.71
CA ASP A 68 -6.94 -17.12 9.85
C ASP A 68 -6.81 -15.99 10.88
N GLU A 69 -6.38 -16.36 12.07
CA GLU A 69 -6.20 -15.44 13.21
C GLU A 69 -4.78 -14.82 13.27
N THR A 70 -3.87 -15.25 12.38
CA THR A 70 -2.46 -14.83 12.44
C THR A 70 -2.25 -13.38 12.09
N GLY A 71 -3.14 -12.81 11.26
CA GLY A 71 -3.02 -11.44 10.77
C GLY A 71 -1.75 -11.21 9.92
N THR A 72 -1.82 -10.27 9.00
CA THR A 72 -0.67 -9.84 8.20
C THR A 72 -0.65 -8.32 8.07
N GLU A 73 -1.59 -7.66 8.72
CA GLU A 73 -1.69 -6.20 8.68
C GLU A 73 -0.98 -5.59 9.89
N LEU A 74 -0.36 -4.44 9.68
CA LEU A 74 0.14 -3.61 10.76
C LEU A 74 -1.04 -2.99 11.53
N ASP A 75 -0.90 -2.81 12.82
CA ASP A 75 -1.87 -2.06 13.63
C ASP A 75 -1.95 -0.58 13.21
N ASN A 76 -0.93 -0.07 12.53
CA ASN A 76 -0.83 1.30 12.06
C ASN A 76 -1.42 1.47 10.66
N HIS A 77 -2.09 2.61 10.43
CA HIS A 77 -2.54 3.01 9.10
C HIS A 77 -1.46 3.86 8.43
N ILE A 78 -0.72 3.28 7.48
CA ILE A 78 0.39 3.97 6.80
C ILE A 78 -0.05 4.47 5.43
N VAL A 79 0.13 5.77 5.18
CA VAL A 79 -0.17 6.45 3.91
C VAL A 79 1.11 6.89 3.21
N LEU A 80 1.36 6.40 2.01
CA LEU A 80 2.49 6.84 1.18
C LEU A 80 2.04 7.93 0.20
N TYR A 81 2.49 9.16 0.40
CA TYR A 81 2.37 10.27 -0.54
C TYR A 81 3.57 10.28 -1.47
N GLN A 82 3.42 9.78 -2.68
CA GLN A 82 4.51 9.59 -3.63
C GLN A 82 4.49 10.62 -4.75
N GLY A 83 5.51 11.48 -4.83
CA GLY A 83 5.74 12.35 -5.98
C GLY A 83 5.78 11.54 -7.28
N LEU A 84 5.01 11.97 -8.29
CA LEU A 84 4.85 11.25 -9.56
C LEU A 84 6.21 11.00 -10.24
N PRO A 85 6.71 9.75 -10.27
CA PRO A 85 8.00 9.44 -10.86
C PRO A 85 7.87 9.21 -12.37
N LYS A 86 9.02 9.20 -13.07
CA LYS A 86 9.08 8.89 -14.51
C LYS A 86 8.90 7.39 -14.77
N GLY A 87 8.40 7.10 -15.97
CA GLY A 87 8.30 5.73 -16.49
C GLY A 87 7.37 4.84 -15.65
N ASP A 88 7.80 3.61 -15.44
CA ASP A 88 7.03 2.56 -14.74
C ASP A 88 7.39 2.44 -13.25
N LYS A 89 8.19 3.38 -12.73
CA LYS A 89 8.64 3.33 -11.33
C LYS A 89 7.49 3.35 -10.33
N MET A 90 6.39 4.05 -10.65
CA MET A 90 5.20 4.07 -9.79
C MET A 90 4.64 2.67 -9.57
N GLU A 91 4.70 1.80 -10.57
CA GLU A 91 4.23 0.42 -10.48
C GLU A 91 5.09 -0.40 -9.52
N LEU A 92 6.42 -0.25 -9.61
CA LEU A 92 7.36 -0.86 -8.67
C LEU A 92 7.15 -0.34 -7.24
N ILE A 93 6.98 0.97 -7.08
CA ILE A 93 6.73 1.59 -5.77
C ILE A 93 5.46 1.02 -5.15
N ILE A 94 4.36 0.97 -5.89
CA ILE A 94 3.08 0.43 -5.42
C ILE A 94 3.26 -1.03 -4.99
N GLN A 95 3.84 -1.87 -5.87
CA GLN A 95 4.06 -3.27 -5.56
C GLN A 95 4.82 -3.44 -4.23
N LYS A 96 5.96 -2.75 -4.09
CA LYS A 96 6.82 -2.91 -2.91
C LYS A 96 6.27 -2.21 -1.67
N ALA A 97 5.57 -1.09 -1.80
CA ALA A 97 4.90 -0.45 -0.68
C ALA A 97 3.78 -1.35 -0.11
N VAL A 98 3.03 -2.04 -0.98
CA VAL A 98 2.03 -3.02 -0.54
C VAL A 98 2.69 -4.19 0.22
N GLU A 99 3.79 -4.74 -0.29
CA GLU A 99 4.56 -5.78 0.40
C GLU A 99 5.06 -5.31 1.79
N LEU A 100 5.34 -4.00 1.95
CA LEU A 100 5.79 -3.37 3.19
C LEU A 100 4.65 -2.84 4.08
N GLY A 101 3.41 -3.27 3.86
CA GLY A 101 2.31 -2.99 4.79
C GLY A 101 1.63 -1.62 4.62
N VAL A 102 1.90 -0.85 3.55
CA VAL A 102 1.17 0.41 3.31
C VAL A 102 -0.34 0.17 3.21
N SER A 103 -1.14 1.06 3.79
CA SER A 103 -2.61 0.99 3.74
C SER A 103 -3.18 1.80 2.59
N GLU A 104 -2.51 2.90 2.22
CA GLU A 104 -2.97 3.80 1.19
C GLU A 104 -1.80 4.43 0.43
N ILE A 105 -1.94 4.63 -0.88
CA ILE A 105 -0.96 5.27 -1.74
C ILE A 105 -1.60 6.44 -2.46
N VAL A 106 -1.05 7.64 -2.26
CA VAL A 106 -1.51 8.88 -2.85
C VAL A 106 -0.45 9.40 -3.83
N PRO A 107 -0.66 9.32 -5.15
CA PRO A 107 0.22 9.95 -6.12
C PRO A 107 0.12 11.48 -6.01
N VAL A 108 1.27 12.16 -6.00
CA VAL A 108 1.33 13.62 -5.78
C VAL A 108 1.97 14.33 -6.95
N ALA A 109 1.29 15.34 -7.50
CA ALA A 109 1.86 16.24 -8.49
C ALA A 109 2.67 17.33 -7.77
N MET A 110 4.00 17.23 -7.84
CA MET A 110 4.95 18.15 -7.24
C MET A 110 5.63 19.02 -8.30
N LYS A 111 6.26 20.11 -7.88
CA LYS A 111 6.90 21.09 -8.78
C LYS A 111 7.94 20.45 -9.70
N ASN A 112 8.79 19.58 -9.15
CA ASN A 112 9.87 18.92 -9.88
C ASN A 112 9.44 17.61 -10.57
N CYS A 113 8.13 17.28 -10.59
CA CYS A 113 7.63 16.17 -11.38
C CYS A 113 7.72 16.49 -12.88
N VAL A 114 8.38 15.61 -13.63
CA VAL A 114 8.40 15.68 -15.11
C VAL A 114 7.09 15.15 -15.71
N VAL A 115 6.47 14.19 -15.02
CA VAL A 115 5.19 13.60 -15.44
C VAL A 115 4.04 14.53 -15.07
N LYS A 116 3.24 14.88 -16.09
CA LYS A 116 1.97 15.60 -15.91
C LYS A 116 0.84 14.68 -16.38
N LEU A 117 -0.13 14.47 -15.53
CA LEU A 117 -1.31 13.65 -15.84
C LEU A 117 -2.51 14.57 -16.03
N ASP A 118 -3.16 14.46 -17.18
CA ASP A 118 -4.53 14.94 -17.36
C ASP A 118 -5.51 13.93 -16.73
N GLU A 119 -6.76 14.34 -16.50
CA GLU A 119 -7.78 13.51 -15.84
C GLU A 119 -7.96 12.12 -16.50
N LYS A 120 -7.98 12.07 -17.85
CA LYS A 120 -8.16 10.82 -18.59
C LYS A 120 -6.98 9.86 -18.40
N LYS A 121 -5.76 10.38 -18.43
CA LYS A 121 -4.55 9.58 -18.17
C LYS A 121 -4.47 9.16 -16.73
N ALA A 122 -4.84 10.04 -15.78
CA ALA A 122 -4.89 9.74 -14.36
C ALA A 122 -5.87 8.57 -14.08
N ALA A 123 -7.09 8.62 -14.62
CA ALA A 123 -8.08 7.56 -14.45
C ALA A 123 -7.58 6.20 -14.99
N LYS A 124 -6.97 6.18 -16.20
CA LYS A 124 -6.40 4.96 -16.76
C LYS A 124 -5.25 4.39 -15.94
N LYS A 125 -4.35 5.27 -15.45
CA LYS A 125 -3.24 4.84 -14.60
C LYS A 125 -3.74 4.33 -13.25
N LEU A 126 -4.74 4.98 -12.66
CA LEU A 126 -5.32 4.56 -11.39
C LEU A 126 -5.86 3.13 -11.44
N GLN A 127 -6.62 2.78 -12.47
CA GLN A 127 -7.11 1.40 -12.66
C GLN A 127 -5.96 0.39 -12.70
N ARG A 128 -4.88 0.70 -13.45
CA ARG A 128 -3.70 -0.16 -13.53
C ARG A 128 -2.96 -0.26 -12.20
N TRP A 129 -2.79 0.86 -11.51
CA TRP A 129 -2.12 0.93 -10.22
C TRP A 129 -2.89 0.15 -9.13
N GLN A 130 -4.22 0.28 -9.12
CA GLN A 130 -5.05 -0.50 -8.19
C GLN A 130 -4.96 -2.01 -8.46
N ALA A 131 -4.93 -2.43 -9.70
CA ALA A 131 -4.73 -3.85 -10.06
C ALA A 131 -3.35 -4.38 -9.62
N ILE A 132 -2.31 -3.55 -9.66
CA ILE A 132 -0.98 -3.89 -9.15
C ILE A 132 -1.02 -4.04 -7.62
N ALA A 133 -1.68 -3.11 -6.91
CA ALA A 133 -1.86 -3.20 -5.47
C ALA A 133 -2.58 -4.49 -5.05
N GLU A 134 -3.66 -4.86 -5.75
CA GLU A 134 -4.38 -6.11 -5.53
C GLU A 134 -3.49 -7.34 -5.76
N SER A 135 -2.75 -7.37 -6.89
CA SER A 135 -1.83 -8.48 -7.19
C SER A 135 -0.74 -8.61 -6.12
N ALA A 136 -0.18 -7.49 -5.65
CA ALA A 136 0.82 -7.47 -4.60
C ALA A 136 0.24 -7.94 -3.26
N ALA A 137 -0.97 -7.52 -2.90
CA ALA A 137 -1.66 -7.97 -1.69
C ALA A 137 -1.91 -9.48 -1.70
N LYS A 138 -2.37 -10.04 -2.83
CA LYS A 138 -2.54 -11.50 -3.02
C LYS A 138 -1.20 -12.23 -2.81
N GLN A 139 -0.11 -11.71 -3.37
CA GLN A 139 1.22 -12.33 -3.30
C GLN A 139 1.79 -12.25 -1.88
N SER A 140 1.71 -11.11 -1.20
CA SER A 140 2.24 -10.88 0.15
C SER A 140 1.34 -11.41 1.27
N LYS A 141 0.21 -12.03 0.93
CA LYS A 141 -0.75 -12.61 1.87
C LYS A 141 -1.44 -11.58 2.78
N ARG A 142 -1.55 -10.36 2.32
CA ARG A 142 -2.29 -9.34 3.05
C ARG A 142 -3.78 -9.65 3.10
N THR A 143 -4.43 -9.29 4.19
CA THR A 143 -5.88 -9.48 4.34
C THR A 143 -6.69 -8.33 3.75
N VAL A 144 -6.03 -7.17 3.53
CA VAL A 144 -6.64 -5.97 2.96
C VAL A 144 -5.90 -5.57 1.67
N ILE A 145 -6.64 -5.13 0.66
CA ILE A 145 -6.07 -4.54 -0.56
C ILE A 145 -5.86 -3.04 -0.31
N PRO A 146 -4.60 -2.53 -0.32
CA PRO A 146 -4.34 -1.11 -0.19
C PRO A 146 -5.02 -0.29 -1.29
N THR A 147 -5.52 0.89 -0.92
CA THR A 147 -6.17 1.78 -1.87
C THR A 147 -5.14 2.69 -2.54
N VAL A 148 -5.16 2.74 -3.87
CA VAL A 148 -4.44 3.77 -4.63
C VAL A 148 -5.42 4.90 -4.93
N LYS A 149 -5.12 6.11 -4.46
CA LYS A 149 -5.97 7.30 -4.64
C LYS A 149 -5.74 7.99 -5.98
N GLN A 150 -6.68 8.86 -6.35
CA GLN A 150 -6.49 9.81 -7.44
C GLN A 150 -5.27 10.70 -7.17
N PRO A 151 -4.49 11.06 -8.20
CA PRO A 151 -3.42 12.02 -8.05
C PRO A 151 -3.94 13.37 -7.52
N VAL A 152 -3.24 13.91 -6.53
CA VAL A 152 -3.54 15.22 -5.92
C VAL A 152 -2.39 16.21 -6.11
N THR A 153 -2.63 17.49 -5.88
CA THR A 153 -1.58 18.50 -5.82
C THR A 153 -0.77 18.38 -4.53
N TYR A 154 0.45 18.92 -4.52
CA TYR A 154 1.29 18.91 -3.32
C TYR A 154 0.62 19.59 -2.11
N LYS A 155 -0.07 20.73 -2.33
CA LYS A 155 -0.78 21.44 -1.26
C LYS A 155 -1.93 20.61 -0.66
N GLU A 156 -2.69 19.90 -1.50
CA GLU A 156 -3.75 19.01 -1.04
C GLU A 156 -3.15 17.82 -0.27
N ALA A 157 -2.06 17.25 -0.77
CA ALA A 157 -1.35 16.17 -0.07
C ALA A 157 -0.87 16.59 1.31
N LEU A 158 -0.23 17.77 1.44
CA LEU A 158 0.22 18.30 2.73
C LEU A 158 -0.93 18.55 3.69
N LYS A 159 -2.04 19.12 3.20
CA LYS A 159 -3.22 19.35 4.03
C LYS A 159 -3.74 18.04 4.63
N ILE A 160 -3.87 16.99 3.81
CA ILE A 160 -4.35 15.68 4.29
C ILE A 160 -3.30 15.06 5.23
N ALA A 161 -2.03 15.10 4.86
CA ALA A 161 -0.95 14.52 5.64
C ALA A 161 -0.71 15.23 7.00
N SER A 162 -1.04 16.52 7.12
CA SER A 162 -0.94 17.26 8.38
C SER A 162 -2.03 16.90 9.41
N GLU A 163 -3.10 16.22 8.97
CA GLU A 163 -4.16 15.73 9.84
C GLU A 163 -3.85 14.35 10.44
N LEU A 164 -2.77 13.68 9.98
CA LEU A 164 -2.30 12.41 10.52
C LEU A 164 -1.54 12.62 11.85
N ASP A 165 -1.43 11.56 12.63
CA ASP A 165 -0.72 11.61 13.93
C ASP A 165 0.76 11.96 13.76
N SER A 166 1.39 11.46 12.70
CA SER A 166 2.78 11.81 12.34
C SER A 166 3.00 11.65 10.84
N THR A 167 3.79 12.54 10.23
CA THR A 167 4.17 12.44 8.82
C THR A 167 5.67 12.62 8.65
N LEU A 168 6.31 11.60 8.07
CA LEU A 168 7.73 11.57 7.80
C LEU A 168 8.02 12.09 6.38
N VAL A 169 8.96 13.01 6.26
CA VAL A 169 9.37 13.60 4.98
C VAL A 169 10.87 13.36 4.77
N PRO A 170 11.25 12.24 4.10
CA PRO A 170 12.63 12.00 3.73
C PRO A 170 13.19 13.14 2.88
N TYR A 171 14.21 13.84 3.39
CA TYR A 171 14.79 14.98 2.71
C TYR A 171 16.32 14.87 2.63
N GLU A 172 16.86 15.03 1.40
CA GLU A 172 18.28 14.79 1.14
C GLU A 172 19.24 15.75 1.85
N ASN A 173 18.76 16.91 2.30
CA ASN A 173 19.56 17.88 3.04
C ASN A 173 19.55 17.65 4.56
N GLU A 174 18.69 16.75 5.06
CA GLU A 174 18.75 16.34 6.46
C GLU A 174 19.97 15.46 6.71
N ARG A 175 20.74 15.81 7.76
CA ARG A 175 22.01 15.15 8.09
C ARG A 175 21.94 14.47 9.44
N GLY A 176 22.56 13.29 9.50
CA GLY A 176 22.56 12.49 10.73
C GLY A 176 21.28 11.67 10.88
N MET A 177 21.32 10.70 11.77
CA MET A 177 20.21 9.77 12.01
C MET A 177 19.58 9.95 13.40
N ASP A 178 20.12 10.84 14.24
CA ASP A 178 19.70 10.90 15.63
C ASP A 178 18.26 11.46 15.76
N ALA A 179 17.98 12.57 15.07
CA ALA A 179 16.61 13.09 14.99
C ALA A 179 15.62 12.10 14.39
N THR A 180 16.03 11.37 13.34
CA THR A 180 15.20 10.32 12.74
C THR A 180 14.90 9.21 13.73
N ARG A 181 15.89 8.75 14.52
CA ARG A 181 15.69 7.72 15.57
C ARG A 181 14.77 8.21 16.68
N GLU A 182 14.91 9.47 17.08
CA GLU A 182 14.04 10.08 18.10
C GLU A 182 12.58 10.10 17.62
N ILE A 183 12.32 10.60 16.41
CA ILE A 183 10.99 10.62 15.82
C ILE A 183 10.41 9.21 15.70
N MET A 184 11.19 8.26 15.16
CA MET A 184 10.76 6.85 15.04
C MET A 184 10.44 6.23 16.40
N GLY A 185 11.22 6.52 17.43
CA GLY A 185 10.99 6.02 18.80
C GLY A 185 9.76 6.60 19.50
N GLN A 186 9.16 7.66 18.98
CA GLN A 186 7.91 8.25 19.49
C GLN A 186 6.66 7.68 18.81
N LEU A 187 6.82 6.95 17.70
CA LEU A 187 5.69 6.33 17.01
C LEU A 187 5.13 5.14 17.82
N MET A 188 3.81 5.03 17.85
CA MET A 188 3.10 4.00 18.61
C MET A 188 2.17 3.18 17.71
N ALA A 189 1.85 1.98 18.13
CA ALA A 189 0.82 1.16 17.49
C ALA A 189 -0.53 1.89 17.45
N GLY A 190 -1.31 1.66 16.39
CA GLY A 190 -2.63 2.25 16.18
C GLY A 190 -2.62 3.68 15.61
N GLN A 191 -1.45 4.31 15.43
CA GLN A 191 -1.36 5.64 14.84
C GLN A 191 -1.55 5.62 13.32
N THR A 192 -2.00 6.76 12.78
CA THR A 192 -2.01 7.07 11.35
C THR A 192 -0.71 7.78 10.98
N ILE A 193 0.07 7.19 10.05
CA ILE A 193 1.41 7.67 9.73
C ILE A 193 1.53 7.98 8.24
N GLY A 194 1.94 9.20 7.91
CA GLY A 194 2.25 9.61 6.54
C GLY A 194 3.74 9.44 6.20
N VAL A 195 4.02 9.13 4.94
CA VAL A 195 5.38 9.21 4.36
C VAL A 195 5.28 10.01 3.07
N VAL A 196 5.90 11.20 3.00
CA VAL A 196 5.89 12.06 1.80
C VAL A 196 7.23 11.97 1.09
N VAL A 197 7.24 11.49 -0.14
CA VAL A 197 8.45 11.25 -0.93
C VAL A 197 8.44 12.11 -2.19
N GLY A 198 9.52 12.84 -2.44
CA GLY A 198 9.71 13.67 -3.62
C GLY A 198 9.90 12.83 -4.90
N PRO A 199 9.71 13.43 -6.09
CA PRO A 199 10.07 12.82 -7.37
C PRO A 199 11.59 12.77 -7.56
N GLU A 200 12.07 12.35 -8.74
CA GLU A 200 13.52 12.29 -9.04
C GLU A 200 14.23 13.63 -8.95
N GLY A 201 13.51 14.74 -9.13
CA GLY A 201 14.04 16.10 -8.96
C GLY A 201 14.05 16.61 -7.53
N GLY A 202 13.67 15.77 -6.56
CA GLY A 202 13.54 16.16 -5.15
C GLY A 202 12.42 17.19 -4.90
N PHE A 203 12.38 17.70 -3.68
CA PHE A 203 11.46 18.78 -3.31
C PHE A 203 12.02 20.14 -3.76
N ALA A 204 11.14 21.04 -4.15
CA ALA A 204 11.51 22.45 -4.28
C ALA A 204 11.66 23.11 -2.89
N PRO A 205 12.51 24.15 -2.75
CA PRO A 205 12.70 24.82 -1.45
C PRO A 205 11.39 25.30 -0.81
N GLU A 206 10.49 25.84 -1.59
CA GLU A 206 9.18 26.27 -1.14
C GLU A 206 8.26 25.12 -0.73
N GLU A 207 8.42 23.91 -1.29
CA GLU A 207 7.68 22.72 -0.89
C GLU A 207 8.13 22.23 0.50
N ILE A 208 9.43 22.30 0.77
CA ILE A 208 9.96 21.97 2.10
C ILE A 208 9.58 23.03 3.14
N ALA A 209 9.58 24.31 2.79
CA ALA A 209 9.15 25.36 3.70
C ALA A 209 7.70 25.14 4.21
N LEU A 210 6.81 24.64 3.35
CA LEU A 210 5.44 24.29 3.76
C LEU A 210 5.38 23.12 4.76
N VAL A 211 6.32 22.18 4.70
CA VAL A 211 6.40 21.08 5.68
C VAL A 211 6.64 21.63 7.09
N ASP A 212 7.53 22.64 7.21
CA ASP A 212 7.91 23.23 8.49
C ASP A 212 6.78 24.03 9.17
N GLU A 213 5.69 24.31 8.46
CA GLU A 213 4.49 24.97 9.00
C GLU A 213 3.59 24.03 9.81
N HIS A 214 3.83 22.70 9.75
CA HIS A 214 2.99 21.68 10.37
C HIS A 214 3.72 20.91 11.46
N ALA A 215 3.19 20.94 12.69
CA ALA A 215 3.81 20.31 13.86
C ALA A 215 3.87 18.77 13.79
N THR A 216 2.97 18.15 13.04
CA THR A 216 2.92 16.69 12.85
C THR A 216 3.81 16.18 11.71
N MET A 217 4.48 17.10 10.99
CA MET A 217 5.35 16.76 9.87
C MET A 217 6.83 16.88 10.27
N HIS A 218 7.60 15.86 9.97
CA HIS A 218 8.98 15.76 10.39
C HIS A 218 9.88 15.44 9.20
N ARG A 219 10.83 16.34 8.92
CA ARG A 219 11.92 16.02 7.99
C ARG A 219 12.82 14.97 8.62
N ILE A 220 13.11 13.92 7.86
CA ILE A 220 13.96 12.82 8.31
C ILE A 220 15.12 12.57 7.35
N SER A 221 16.22 12.06 7.89
CA SER A 221 17.34 11.54 7.13
C SER A 221 17.19 10.05 6.90
N LEU A 222 17.49 9.57 5.68
CA LEU A 222 17.64 8.15 5.38
C LEU A 222 19.11 7.71 5.28
N GLY A 223 20.02 8.47 5.92
CA GLY A 223 21.44 8.21 5.93
C GLY A 223 22.24 9.11 5.00
N ARG A 224 23.52 8.77 4.80
CA ARG A 224 24.49 9.65 4.13
C ARG A 224 24.43 9.65 2.61
N ARG A 225 23.72 8.71 2.02
CA ARG A 225 23.63 8.53 0.55
C ARG A 225 22.34 9.14 0.04
N ILE A 226 22.41 9.78 -1.15
CA ILE A 226 21.21 10.18 -1.88
C ILE A 226 20.54 8.91 -2.42
N LEU A 227 19.29 8.69 -2.06
CA LEU A 227 18.48 7.59 -2.54
C LEU A 227 17.64 8.04 -3.75
N ARG A 228 17.39 7.14 -4.65
CA ARG A 228 16.38 7.35 -5.71
C ARG A 228 14.99 7.40 -5.10
N THR A 229 14.04 8.07 -5.77
CA THR A 229 12.68 8.26 -5.26
C THR A 229 12.02 6.94 -4.88
N GLU A 230 12.15 5.91 -5.72
CA GLU A 230 11.66 4.56 -5.44
C GLU A 230 12.32 3.93 -4.21
N THR A 231 13.62 4.16 -4.02
CA THR A 231 14.36 3.62 -2.87
C THR A 231 14.03 4.37 -1.58
N ALA A 232 13.86 5.69 -1.64
CA ALA A 232 13.59 6.51 -0.46
C ALA A 232 12.27 6.13 0.21
N GLY A 233 11.20 5.98 -0.58
CA GLY A 233 9.89 5.54 -0.07
C GLY A 233 9.96 4.15 0.57
N LEU A 234 10.58 3.19 -0.10
CA LEU A 234 10.71 1.83 0.41
C LEU A 234 11.59 1.75 1.66
N ALA A 235 12.68 2.54 1.73
CA ALA A 235 13.53 2.60 2.92
C ALA A 235 12.77 3.18 4.12
N ALA A 236 12.00 4.26 3.94
CA ALA A 236 11.18 4.83 5.00
C ALA A 236 10.12 3.85 5.49
N LEU A 237 9.41 3.17 4.57
CA LEU A 237 8.43 2.14 4.91
C LEU A 237 9.07 0.97 5.66
N ALA A 238 10.23 0.47 5.20
CA ALA A 238 10.94 -0.61 5.88
C ALA A 238 11.39 -0.22 7.29
N MET A 239 11.78 1.03 7.51
CA MET A 239 12.10 1.53 8.86
C MET A 239 10.85 1.58 9.75
N LEU A 240 9.69 1.97 9.21
CA LEU A 240 8.41 1.94 9.94
C LEU A 240 8.03 0.50 10.32
N VAL A 241 8.08 -0.42 9.37
CA VAL A 241 7.79 -1.84 9.64
C VAL A 241 8.73 -2.39 10.73
N TYR A 242 10.03 -2.16 10.61
CA TYR A 242 11.00 -2.59 11.63
C TYR A 242 10.71 -2.04 13.03
N ASN A 243 10.14 -0.84 13.11
CA ASN A 243 9.85 -0.16 14.38
C ASN A 243 8.49 -0.54 14.98
N LEU A 244 7.51 -0.89 14.14
CA LEU A 244 6.10 -1.02 14.53
C LEU A 244 5.53 -2.44 14.43
N ASP A 245 6.14 -3.30 13.61
CA ASP A 245 5.71 -4.70 13.44
C ASP A 245 6.29 -5.54 14.59
N VAL A 246 5.43 -5.86 15.57
CA VAL A 246 5.83 -6.50 16.84
C VAL A 246 5.23 -7.90 16.95
#